data_5eb89b59c2e8ef081d85d594a0e591db
#
_entry.id   5eb89b59c2e8ef081d85d594a0e591db
#
_cell.length_a   1.000
_cell.length_b   1.000
_cell.length_c   1.000
_cell.angle_alpha   90.00
_cell.angle_beta   90.00
_cell.angle_gamma   90.00
#
_symmetry.space_group_name_H-M   'P 1'
#
loop_
_entity.id
_entity.type
_entity.pdbx_description
1 polymer ?
#
loop_
_entity_poly.entity_id
_entity_poly.type
_entity_poly.pdbx_seq_one_letter_code
_entity_poly.pdbx_strand_id
1 'polypeptide(L)'
;MRKTVYWIEGDGIGPDVWKSARPVIDEAIRLSYGDGRGFDWKELLAGEKALKETGTLLPDETLAALRGAELAIKGPLGTPVGTGFRSLNVTLRQTLDLYACIRPIRYFEGIESPVKHPERVDMIVF
;
A
#
# COMPACT_ATOMS: atom_id res chain seq x y z
N MET A 1 -20.87 -11.09 3.60
CA MET A 1 -19.67 -11.71 3.02
C MET A 1 -18.48 -10.81 3.28
N ARG A 2 -17.42 -11.32 3.91
CA ARG A 2 -16.19 -10.56 4.18
C ARG A 2 -15.06 -11.15 3.33
N LYS A 3 -14.16 -10.29 2.85
CA LYS A 3 -12.95 -10.70 2.11
C LYS A 3 -11.70 -10.40 2.95
N THR A 4 -10.77 -11.33 2.95
CA THR A 4 -9.45 -11.07 3.56
C THR A 4 -8.67 -10.10 2.69
N VAL A 5 -8.19 -9.03 3.31
CA VAL A 5 -7.27 -8.06 2.72
C VAL A 5 -6.03 -7.99 3.59
N TYR A 6 -4.90 -8.31 2.99
CA TYR A 6 -3.62 -8.13 3.66
C TYR A 6 -3.19 -6.67 3.62
N TRP A 7 -2.53 -6.21 4.67
CA TRP A 7 -1.99 -4.87 4.68
C TRP A 7 -0.60 -4.82 5.32
N ILE A 8 0.22 -3.93 4.82
CA ILE A 8 1.53 -3.59 5.34
C ILE A 8 1.49 -2.13 5.73
N GLU A 9 1.72 -1.82 7.00
CA GLU A 9 1.67 -0.46 7.55
C GLU A 9 2.65 0.47 6.84
N GLY A 10 3.86 -0.03 6.62
CA GLY A 10 4.95 0.72 6.01
C GLY A 10 5.77 1.53 7.01
N ASP A 11 6.73 2.27 6.47
CA ASP A 11 7.71 3.04 7.23
C ASP A 11 7.35 4.54 7.24
N GLY A 12 7.97 5.31 8.11
CA GLY A 12 7.83 6.76 8.17
C GLY A 12 6.38 7.21 8.42
N ILE A 13 5.76 7.83 7.42
CA ILE A 13 4.36 8.30 7.51
C ILE A 13 3.31 7.19 7.35
N GLY A 14 3.74 5.96 7.07
CA GLY A 14 2.86 4.80 6.84
C GLY A 14 1.81 4.59 7.90
N PRO A 15 2.18 4.52 9.20
CA PRO A 15 1.23 4.35 10.30
C PRO A 15 0.13 5.42 10.35
N ASP A 16 0.48 6.69 10.16
CA ASP A 16 -0.48 7.79 10.20
C ASP A 16 -1.44 7.74 9.00
N VAL A 17 -0.91 7.44 7.82
CA VAL A 17 -1.72 7.26 6.61
C VAL A 17 -2.67 6.08 6.78
N TRP A 18 -2.19 4.95 7.30
CA TRP A 18 -3.02 3.77 7.50
C TRP A 18 -4.13 4.00 8.53
N LYS A 19 -3.79 4.64 9.65
CA LYS A 19 -4.74 5.01 10.70
C LYS A 19 -5.90 5.87 10.17
N SER A 20 -5.62 6.72 9.18
CA SER A 20 -6.61 7.59 8.55
C SER A 20 -7.37 6.88 7.42
N ALA A 21 -6.69 6.11 6.59
CA ALA A 21 -7.27 5.49 5.41
C ALA A 21 -8.22 4.32 5.74
N ARG A 22 -7.85 3.48 6.72
CA ARG A 22 -8.64 2.30 7.07
C ARG A 22 -10.09 2.61 7.45
N PRO A 23 -10.38 3.56 8.37
CA PRO A 23 -11.76 3.90 8.71
C PRO A 23 -12.56 4.42 7.51
N VAL A 24 -11.91 5.17 6.62
CA VAL A 24 -12.56 5.69 5.39
C VAL A 24 -12.95 4.54 4.47
N ILE A 25 -12.07 3.56 4.27
CA ILE A 25 -12.35 2.38 3.45
C ILE A 25 -13.49 1.57 4.07
N ASP A 26 -13.42 1.28 5.36
CA ASP A 26 -14.44 0.49 6.07
C ASP A 26 -15.81 1.17 5.97
N GLU A 27 -15.88 2.48 6.18
CA GLU A 27 -17.13 3.25 6.09
C GLU A 27 -17.66 3.34 4.65
N ALA A 28 -16.79 3.53 3.66
CA ALA A 28 -17.18 3.53 2.25
C ALA A 28 -17.84 2.21 1.83
N ILE A 29 -17.30 1.08 2.32
CA ILE A 29 -17.86 -0.25 2.07
C ILE A 29 -19.21 -0.39 2.77
N ARG A 30 -19.31 0.04 4.04
CA ARG A 30 -20.56 0.00 4.79
C ARG A 30 -21.67 0.79 4.11
N LEU A 31 -21.37 2.00 3.65
CA LEU A 31 -22.33 2.86 2.94
C LEU A 31 -22.74 2.29 1.59
N SER A 32 -21.80 1.67 0.86
CA SER A 32 -22.07 1.15 -0.50
C SER A 32 -22.78 -0.20 -0.51
N TYR A 33 -22.51 -1.05 0.51
CA TYR A 33 -22.94 -2.46 0.50
C TYR A 33 -23.70 -2.90 1.76
N GLY A 34 -23.88 -2.02 2.74
CA GLY A 34 -24.50 -2.32 4.02
C GLY A 34 -23.60 -3.16 4.94
N ASP A 35 -24.10 -3.46 6.14
CA ASP A 35 -23.33 -4.12 7.21
C ASP A 35 -22.97 -5.59 6.91
N GLY A 36 -23.59 -6.19 5.91
CA GLY A 36 -23.34 -7.57 5.51
C GLY A 36 -22.02 -7.81 4.75
N ARG A 37 -21.30 -6.75 4.38
CA ARG A 37 -20.01 -6.81 3.66
C ARG A 37 -18.93 -6.05 4.41
N GLY A 38 -17.68 -6.43 4.18
CA GLY A 38 -16.53 -5.81 4.82
C GLY A 38 -15.24 -6.52 4.48
N PHE A 39 -14.14 -6.01 5.03
CA PHE A 39 -12.85 -6.65 4.95
C PHE A 39 -12.44 -7.27 6.29
N ASP A 40 -11.76 -8.40 6.21
CA ASP A 40 -11.01 -8.98 7.31
C ASP A 40 -9.54 -8.60 7.11
N TRP A 41 -9.14 -7.57 7.82
CA TRP A 41 -7.81 -7.00 7.73
C TRP A 41 -6.78 -7.89 8.42
N LYS A 42 -5.74 -8.32 7.67
CA LYS A 42 -4.62 -9.08 8.20
C LYS A 42 -3.32 -8.33 7.97
N GLU A 43 -2.66 -7.95 9.05
CA GLU A 43 -1.35 -7.30 8.98
C GLU A 43 -0.27 -8.28 8.52
N LEU A 44 0.63 -7.78 7.67
CA LEU A 44 1.87 -8.42 7.30
C LEU A 44 3.03 -7.48 7.61
N LEU A 45 4.12 -8.05 8.11
CA LEU A 45 5.31 -7.29 8.48
C LEU A 45 6.22 -7.06 7.28
N ALA A 46 6.64 -5.80 7.07
CA ALA A 46 7.71 -5.43 6.14
C ALA A 46 8.33 -4.10 6.58
N GLY A 47 9.54 -3.83 6.12
CA GLY A 47 10.26 -2.59 6.43
C GLY A 47 10.85 -2.56 7.82
N GLU A 48 10.91 -1.38 8.42
CA GLU A 48 11.55 -1.17 9.73
C GLU A 48 10.86 -1.92 10.87
N LYS A 49 9.52 -2.03 10.81
CA LYS A 49 8.75 -2.79 11.79
C LYS A 49 9.15 -4.27 11.77
N ALA A 50 9.20 -4.85 10.57
CA ALA A 50 9.63 -6.23 10.40
C ALA A 50 11.06 -6.45 10.91
N LEU A 51 11.98 -5.55 10.58
CA LEU A 51 13.37 -5.64 11.04
C LEU A 51 13.47 -5.66 12.56
N LYS A 52 12.69 -4.83 13.25
CA LYS A 52 12.66 -4.77 14.72
C LYS A 52 12.09 -6.03 15.35
N GLU A 53 11.07 -6.63 14.74
CA GLU A 53 10.34 -7.75 15.33
C GLU A 53 10.93 -9.11 14.93
N THR A 54 11.46 -9.24 13.71
CA THR A 54 11.90 -10.53 13.12
C THR A 54 13.36 -10.57 12.73
N GLY A 55 14.06 -9.44 12.77
CA GLY A 55 15.46 -9.33 12.32
C GLY A 55 15.63 -9.26 10.80
N THR A 56 14.54 -9.23 10.01
CA THR A 56 14.60 -9.11 8.55
C THR A 56 13.61 -8.06 8.05
N LEU A 57 14.01 -7.30 7.02
CA LEU A 57 13.17 -6.27 6.42
C LEU A 57 11.96 -6.83 5.66
N LEU A 58 12.03 -8.05 5.20
CA LEU A 58 10.96 -8.71 4.43
C LEU A 58 10.94 -10.19 4.76
N PRO A 59 10.13 -10.61 5.76
CA PRO A 59 9.99 -12.00 6.15
C PRO A 59 9.43 -12.89 5.02
N ASP A 60 9.91 -14.13 4.94
CA ASP A 60 9.40 -15.10 3.96
C ASP A 60 7.92 -15.40 4.12
N GLU A 61 7.41 -15.34 5.34
CA GLU A 61 5.98 -15.48 5.66
C GLU A 61 5.14 -14.39 5.01
N THR A 62 5.65 -13.15 4.99
CA THR A 62 5.00 -12.03 4.29
C THR A 62 4.94 -12.29 2.79
N LEU A 63 6.03 -12.75 2.18
CA LEU A 63 6.05 -13.11 0.77
C LEU A 63 5.11 -14.27 0.43
N ALA A 64 5.08 -15.29 1.28
CA ALA A 64 4.19 -16.45 1.11
C ALA A 64 2.72 -16.04 1.18
N ALA A 65 2.36 -15.20 2.15
CA ALA A 65 1.00 -14.68 2.29
C ALA A 65 0.58 -13.81 1.09
N LEU A 66 1.47 -12.93 0.61
CA LEU A 66 1.20 -12.07 -0.54
C LEU A 66 1.04 -12.84 -1.85
N ARG A 67 1.77 -13.95 -2.06
CA ARG A 67 1.60 -14.81 -3.25
C ARG A 67 0.21 -15.41 -3.38
N GLY A 68 -0.44 -15.69 -2.26
CA GLY A 68 -1.81 -16.21 -2.23
C GLY A 68 -2.89 -15.14 -2.10
N ALA A 69 -2.53 -13.88 -2.01
CA ALA A 69 -3.47 -12.79 -1.78
C ALA A 69 -4.15 -12.34 -3.06
N GLU A 70 -5.49 -12.23 -3.05
CA GLU A 70 -6.22 -11.54 -4.13
C GLU A 70 -5.99 -10.02 -4.08
N LEU A 71 -5.85 -9.47 -2.88
CA LEU A 71 -5.71 -8.04 -2.65
C LEU A 71 -4.83 -7.78 -1.42
N ALA A 72 -3.92 -6.83 -1.57
CA ALA A 72 -3.13 -6.29 -0.49
C ALA A 72 -2.97 -4.78 -0.61
N ILE A 73 -2.91 -4.10 0.53
CA ILE A 73 -2.62 -2.67 0.61
C ILE A 73 -1.26 -2.50 1.28
N LYS A 74 -0.42 -1.68 0.71
CA LYS A 74 0.93 -1.44 1.23
C LYS A 74 1.16 0.05 1.44
N GLY A 75 1.59 0.40 2.64
CA GLY A 75 2.14 1.70 2.97
C GLY A 75 3.54 1.92 2.35
N PRO A 76 4.14 3.09 2.52
CA PRO A 76 5.49 3.38 2.03
C PRO A 76 6.50 2.46 2.71
N LEU A 77 7.50 1.97 1.95
CA LEU A 77 8.63 1.22 2.50
C LEU A 77 9.92 1.96 2.19
N GLY A 78 10.66 2.27 3.23
CA GLY A 78 11.98 2.86 3.15
C GLY A 78 13.00 1.87 2.57
N THR A 79 14.03 2.43 1.92
CA THR A 79 15.21 1.65 1.54
C THR A 79 16.39 2.25 2.31
N PRO A 80 17.04 1.50 3.21
CA PRO A 80 18.19 2.01 3.92
C PRO A 80 19.27 2.49 2.95
N VAL A 81 19.71 3.74 3.12
CA VAL A 81 20.73 4.36 2.27
C VAL A 81 22.11 3.82 2.67
N GLY A 82 22.96 3.50 1.69
CA GLY A 82 24.37 3.16 1.91
C GLY A 82 24.67 1.72 2.33
N THR A 83 23.67 0.85 2.42
CA THR A 83 23.84 -0.53 2.91
C THR A 83 23.86 -1.59 1.81
N GLY A 84 23.79 -1.21 0.53
CA GLY A 84 23.72 -2.16 -0.59
C GLY A 84 22.41 -2.94 -0.66
N PHE A 85 21.43 -2.64 0.18
CA PHE A 85 20.13 -3.28 0.15
C PHE A 85 19.35 -2.89 -1.10
N ARG A 86 18.79 -3.89 -1.77
CA ARG A 86 17.85 -3.67 -2.87
C ARG A 86 16.55 -3.08 -2.33
N SER A 87 15.94 -2.15 -3.06
CA SER A 87 14.65 -1.58 -2.68
C SER A 87 13.61 -2.68 -2.43
N LEU A 88 13.00 -2.67 -1.25
CA LEU A 88 11.94 -3.61 -0.88
C LEU A 88 10.76 -3.56 -1.86
N ASN A 89 10.44 -2.36 -2.37
CA ASN A 89 9.39 -2.18 -3.36
C ASN A 89 9.73 -2.88 -4.69
N VAL A 90 10.99 -2.84 -5.12
CA VAL A 90 11.45 -3.55 -6.32
C VAL A 90 11.45 -5.05 -6.08
N THR A 91 11.91 -5.49 -4.91
CA THR A 91 11.90 -6.92 -4.53
C THR A 91 10.48 -7.48 -4.55
N LEU A 92 9.51 -6.80 -3.93
CA LEU A 92 8.11 -7.21 -3.94
C LEU A 92 7.55 -7.32 -5.37
N ARG A 93 7.75 -6.30 -6.21
CA ARG A 93 7.26 -6.33 -7.60
C ARG A 93 7.79 -7.50 -8.39
N GLN A 94 9.08 -7.81 -8.24
CA GLN A 94 9.73 -8.89 -8.99
C GLN A 94 9.38 -10.27 -8.42
N THR A 95 9.38 -10.42 -7.10
CA THR A 95 9.09 -11.70 -6.44
C THR A 95 7.63 -12.13 -6.63
N LEU A 96 6.73 -11.16 -6.72
CA LEU A 96 5.30 -11.40 -6.95
C LEU A 96 4.93 -11.38 -8.44
N ASP A 97 5.89 -11.15 -9.33
CA ASP A 97 5.69 -11.07 -10.79
C ASP A 97 4.54 -10.12 -11.17
N LEU A 98 4.55 -8.92 -10.57
CA LEU A 98 3.46 -7.96 -10.78
C LEU A 98 3.47 -7.45 -12.22
N TYR A 99 2.33 -7.62 -12.88
CA TYR A 99 2.11 -7.36 -14.29
C TYR A 99 2.33 -5.89 -14.70
N ALA A 100 1.79 -4.94 -13.92
CA ALA A 100 1.86 -3.53 -14.25
C ALA A 100 1.92 -2.64 -13.01
N CYS A 101 2.48 -1.42 -13.18
CA CYS A 101 2.45 -0.38 -12.18
C CYS A 101 1.58 0.77 -12.70
N ILE A 102 0.32 0.82 -12.30
CA ILE A 102 -0.66 1.79 -12.78
C ILE A 102 -0.73 2.98 -11.83
N ARG A 103 -0.54 4.18 -12.35
CA ARG A 103 -0.55 5.43 -11.58
C ARG A 103 -1.49 6.45 -12.20
N PRO A 104 -2.76 6.52 -11.75
CA PRO A 104 -3.67 7.58 -12.14
C PRO A 104 -3.23 8.89 -11.49
N ILE A 105 -3.14 9.96 -12.28
CA ILE A 105 -2.73 11.29 -11.84
C ILE A 105 -3.83 12.27 -12.25
N ARG A 106 -4.47 12.88 -11.27
CA ARG A 106 -5.50 13.88 -11.45
C ARG A 106 -5.22 15.11 -10.61
N TYR A 107 -5.63 16.26 -11.12
CA TYR A 107 -5.68 17.46 -10.32
C TYR A 107 -6.90 17.44 -9.37
N PHE A 108 -6.67 17.91 -8.16
CA PHE A 108 -7.73 18.16 -7.18
C PHE A 108 -7.93 19.66 -7.03
N GLU A 109 -9.16 20.12 -7.29
CA GLU A 109 -9.50 21.52 -7.20
C GLU A 109 -9.20 22.10 -5.80
N GLY A 110 -8.65 23.32 -5.77
CA GLY A 110 -8.27 24.00 -4.52
C GLY A 110 -6.86 23.68 -4.00
N ILE A 111 -6.10 22.82 -4.67
CA ILE A 111 -4.69 22.53 -4.31
C ILE A 111 -3.77 23.35 -5.21
N GLU A 112 -2.78 24.03 -4.60
CA GLU A 112 -1.73 24.72 -5.35
C GLU A 112 -0.93 23.75 -6.20
N SER A 113 -0.66 24.13 -7.44
CA SER A 113 0.08 23.31 -8.39
C SER A 113 1.16 24.14 -9.10
N PRO A 114 2.35 23.57 -9.33
CA PRO A 114 3.39 24.24 -10.13
C PRO A 114 3.08 24.25 -11.63
N VAL A 115 2.05 23.55 -12.06
CA VAL A 115 1.62 23.48 -13.46
C VAL A 115 0.69 24.64 -13.78
N LYS A 116 0.84 25.27 -14.95
CA LYS A 116 0.04 26.44 -15.37
C LYS A 116 -1.46 26.14 -15.54
N HIS A 117 -1.78 24.94 -16.00
CA HIS A 117 -3.17 24.48 -16.26
C HIS A 117 -3.40 23.12 -15.61
N PRO A 118 -3.40 23.04 -14.26
CA PRO A 118 -3.52 21.78 -13.56
C PRO A 118 -4.88 21.10 -13.79
N GLU A 119 -5.92 21.86 -14.07
CA GLU A 119 -7.27 21.36 -14.39
C GLU A 119 -7.31 20.45 -15.63
N ARG A 120 -6.28 20.52 -16.48
CA ARG A 120 -6.14 19.67 -17.68
C ARG A 120 -5.38 18.36 -17.42
N VAL A 121 -4.91 18.16 -16.20
CA VAL A 121 -4.17 16.94 -15.84
C VAL A 121 -5.15 15.84 -15.48
N ASP A 122 -5.30 14.87 -16.38
CA ASP A 122 -6.01 13.60 -16.17
C ASP A 122 -5.28 12.54 -17.01
N MET A 123 -4.32 11.84 -16.40
CA MET A 123 -3.50 10.85 -17.08
C MET A 123 -3.29 9.60 -16.25
N ILE A 124 -2.98 8.50 -16.93
CA ILE A 124 -2.54 7.25 -16.30
C ILE A 124 -1.15 6.91 -16.81
N VAL A 125 -0.22 6.75 -15.87
CA VAL A 125 1.16 6.32 -16.17
C VAL A 125 1.29 4.83 -15.87
N PHE A 126 1.89 4.09 -16.79
CA PHE A 126 2.19 2.66 -16.70
C PHE A 126 3.67 2.42 -16.50
#